data_0221389745fa2fd0e00d45fe467b6be4
#
_entry.id   0221389745fa2fd0e00d45fe467b6be4
#
_cell.length_a   1.000
_cell.length_b   1.000
_cell.length_c   1.000
_cell.angle_alpha   90.00
_cell.angle_beta   90.00
_cell.angle_gamma   90.00
#
_symmetry.space_group_name_H-M   'P 1'
#
loop_
_entity.id
_entity.type
_entity.pdbx_description
1 polymer ?
#
loop_
_entity_poly.entity_id
_entity_poly.type
_entity_poly.pdbx_seq_one_letter_code
_entity_poly.pdbx_strand_id
1 'polypeptide(L)'
;MLSLANDYLDVSVLDPVQDQARLGSRYVTGGYVYQIYDRKLGPILSGPGYPSEEQPPVFDGQGLPEAFFSPLGADPAAAPDGTVLMVIGVGLIKTPAGPLRDFPVLEFCKWGMTQAPGKVIMETCQAFQGWALDLKRELILENRTLSSLTHIANTGQKEIPIRWFPHPFYPWYPSGECCKFNFPVRFPDNPGYTLRDNGFVQMKLDPPWDRRGHFQMLEFTRPEKLLVLQKHPKLGLVAATCSFAPAFMPIWGNCNTFSFEPFYELTLGLGQEAQWSITYDF
;
A
#
# COMPACT_ATOMS: atom_id res chain seq x y z
N MET A 1 -6.02 -9.53 -15.36
CA MET A 1 -6.13 -8.20 -14.72
C MET A 1 -7.47 -7.59 -15.06
N LEU A 2 -8.07 -6.86 -14.13
CA LEU A 2 -9.25 -6.02 -14.33
C LEU A 2 -8.82 -4.62 -14.75
N SER A 3 -9.70 -3.87 -15.43
CA SER A 3 -9.44 -2.48 -15.81
C SER A 3 -10.60 -1.58 -15.37
N LEU A 4 -10.25 -0.42 -14.79
CA LEU A 4 -11.17 0.72 -14.64
C LEU A 4 -10.68 1.81 -15.57
N ALA A 5 -11.53 2.27 -16.50
CA ALA A 5 -11.12 3.24 -17.49
C ALA A 5 -12.16 4.35 -17.66
N ASN A 6 -11.66 5.55 -17.98
CA ASN A 6 -12.45 6.71 -18.41
C ASN A 6 -11.67 7.50 -19.47
N ASP A 7 -12.08 8.72 -19.77
CA ASP A 7 -11.46 9.56 -20.81
C ASP A 7 -10.01 9.99 -20.47
N TYR A 8 -9.59 9.89 -19.21
CA TYR A 8 -8.31 10.38 -18.72
C TYR A 8 -7.33 9.26 -18.37
N LEU A 9 -7.80 8.24 -17.64
CA LEU A 9 -6.99 7.21 -17.01
C LEU A 9 -7.49 5.82 -17.36
N ASP A 10 -6.56 4.88 -17.40
CA ASP A 10 -6.78 3.44 -17.42
C ASP A 10 -6.05 2.80 -16.24
N VAL A 11 -6.80 2.23 -15.29
CA VAL A 11 -6.30 1.68 -14.04
C VAL A 11 -6.30 0.17 -14.14
N SER A 12 -5.12 -0.44 -14.14
CA SER A 12 -4.93 -1.89 -14.11
C SER A 12 -4.97 -2.41 -12.66
N VAL A 13 -5.92 -3.28 -12.38
CA VAL A 13 -6.11 -3.91 -11.07
C VAL A 13 -5.82 -5.41 -11.21
N LEU A 14 -5.00 -5.99 -10.31
CA LEU A 14 -4.78 -7.42 -10.30
C LEU A 14 -6.06 -8.18 -9.94
N ASP A 15 -6.34 -9.21 -10.73
CA ASP A 15 -7.41 -10.16 -10.42
C ASP A 15 -6.87 -11.17 -9.39
N PRO A 16 -7.44 -11.24 -8.17
CA PRO A 16 -6.92 -12.09 -7.11
C PRO A 16 -7.01 -13.61 -7.41
N VAL A 17 -7.69 -13.99 -8.47
CA VAL A 17 -7.79 -15.39 -8.93
C VAL A 17 -6.91 -15.62 -10.15
N GLN A 18 -7.07 -14.82 -11.21
CA GLN A 18 -6.36 -15.05 -12.48
C GLN A 18 -4.89 -14.62 -12.41
N ASP A 19 -4.56 -13.58 -11.63
CA ASP A 19 -3.21 -13.08 -11.45
C ASP A 19 -2.53 -13.62 -10.18
N GLN A 20 -3.06 -14.69 -9.57
CA GLN A 20 -2.59 -15.21 -8.28
C GLN A 20 -1.10 -15.55 -8.27
N ALA A 21 -0.54 -16.02 -9.38
CA ALA A 21 0.90 -16.29 -9.52
C ALA A 21 1.80 -15.04 -9.34
N ARG A 22 1.22 -13.83 -9.42
CA ARG A 22 1.89 -12.55 -9.24
C ARG A 22 1.67 -11.96 -7.84
N LEU A 23 0.88 -12.62 -6.99
CA LEU A 23 0.53 -12.17 -5.66
C LEU A 23 1.34 -12.94 -4.61
N GLY A 24 1.72 -12.26 -3.55
CA GLY A 24 2.44 -12.82 -2.40
C GLY A 24 1.72 -12.54 -1.09
N SER A 25 2.43 -12.74 0.00
CA SER A 25 1.89 -12.56 1.37
C SER A 25 1.94 -11.11 1.88
N ARG A 26 2.67 -10.22 1.19
CA ARG A 26 2.95 -8.87 1.68
C ARG A 26 1.76 -7.91 1.55
N TYR A 27 1.06 -7.95 0.42
CA TYR A 27 0.03 -6.98 0.08
C TYR A 27 -1.34 -7.62 -0.04
N VAL A 28 -2.38 -6.85 0.28
CA VAL A 28 -3.78 -7.26 0.09
C VAL A 28 -4.01 -7.65 -1.36
N THR A 29 -4.56 -8.84 -1.58
CA THR A 29 -4.74 -9.40 -2.91
C THR A 29 -5.96 -8.84 -3.65
N GLY A 30 -6.97 -8.35 -2.91
CA GLY A 30 -8.15 -7.69 -3.45
C GLY A 30 -7.99 -6.18 -3.55
N GLY A 31 -8.27 -5.60 -4.72
CA GLY A 31 -8.14 -4.16 -4.95
C GLY A 31 -6.70 -3.69 -5.14
N TYR A 32 -5.80 -4.56 -5.58
CA TYR A 32 -4.41 -4.21 -5.83
C TYR A 32 -4.25 -3.48 -7.17
N VAL A 33 -4.08 -2.16 -7.11
CA VAL A 33 -3.80 -1.32 -8.28
C VAL A 33 -2.33 -1.51 -8.69
N TYR A 34 -2.14 -2.14 -9.85
CA TYR A 34 -0.81 -2.50 -10.35
C TYR A 34 -0.16 -1.39 -11.16
N GLN A 35 -0.93 -0.69 -12.01
CA GLN A 35 -0.47 0.42 -12.84
C GLN A 35 -1.63 1.36 -13.16
N ILE A 36 -1.31 2.61 -13.37
CA ILE A 36 -2.23 3.61 -13.94
C ILE A 36 -1.58 4.17 -15.20
N TYR A 37 -2.34 4.17 -16.28
CA TYR A 37 -1.94 4.79 -17.55
C TYR A 37 -2.72 6.08 -17.74
N ASP A 38 -2.03 7.20 -17.76
CA ASP A 38 -2.58 8.44 -18.32
C ASP A 38 -2.65 8.28 -19.84
N ARG A 39 -3.83 8.58 -20.44
CA ARG A 39 -4.06 8.35 -21.86
C ARG A 39 -3.16 9.18 -22.79
N LYS A 40 -2.56 10.26 -22.28
CA LYS A 40 -1.61 11.12 -23.04
C LYS A 40 -0.15 10.86 -22.67
N LEU A 41 0.12 10.53 -21.41
CA LEU A 41 1.47 10.47 -20.86
C LEU A 41 1.99 9.03 -20.65
N GLY A 42 1.12 8.01 -20.84
CA GLY A 42 1.45 6.60 -20.60
C GLY A 42 1.52 6.24 -19.11
N PRO A 43 2.30 5.21 -18.71
CA PRO A 43 2.34 4.74 -17.32
C PRO A 43 2.84 5.83 -16.37
N ILE A 44 2.19 5.96 -15.20
CA ILE A 44 2.48 7.00 -14.21
C ILE A 44 2.85 6.46 -12.82
N LEU A 45 2.86 5.16 -12.62
CA LEU A 45 3.34 4.55 -11.38
C LEU A 45 4.65 3.79 -11.61
N SER A 46 5.33 3.46 -10.51
CA SER A 46 6.63 2.78 -10.51
C SER A 46 6.60 1.57 -9.54
N GLY A 47 7.77 1.08 -9.20
CA GLY A 47 8.00 0.02 -8.21
C GLY A 47 9.50 -0.18 -7.99
N PRO A 48 9.91 -0.96 -6.98
CA PRO A 48 11.32 -1.20 -6.66
C PRO A 48 12.17 -1.72 -7.83
N GLY A 49 11.60 -2.56 -8.67
CA GLY A 49 12.25 -3.12 -9.88
C GLY A 49 11.83 -2.46 -11.20
N TYR A 50 10.74 -1.71 -11.20
CA TYR A 50 10.20 -1.07 -12.39
C TYR A 50 10.92 0.26 -12.70
N PRO A 51 11.19 0.66 -13.96
CA PRO A 51 10.82 0.00 -15.22
C PRO A 51 11.86 -0.99 -15.76
N SER A 52 12.94 -1.28 -15.05
CA SER A 52 14.05 -2.11 -15.52
C SER A 52 13.68 -3.60 -15.72
N GLU A 53 12.56 -4.04 -15.17
CA GLU A 53 12.02 -5.38 -15.32
C GLU A 53 10.68 -5.32 -16.08
N GLU A 54 10.50 -6.19 -17.07
CA GLU A 54 9.28 -6.23 -17.88
C GLU A 54 8.05 -6.58 -17.04
N GLN A 55 8.21 -7.47 -16.07
CA GLN A 55 7.20 -7.84 -15.10
C GLN A 55 7.84 -8.03 -13.73
N PRO A 56 8.04 -6.95 -12.96
CA PRO A 56 8.66 -7.05 -11.64
C PRO A 56 7.81 -7.94 -10.72
N PRO A 57 8.44 -8.65 -9.78
CA PRO A 57 7.73 -9.43 -8.78
C PRO A 57 6.77 -8.54 -8.00
N VAL A 58 5.50 -8.94 -7.92
CA VAL A 58 4.46 -8.13 -7.27
C VAL A 58 4.68 -8.01 -5.76
N PHE A 59 5.31 -9.01 -5.15
CA PHE A 59 5.63 -8.98 -3.71
C PHE A 59 6.64 -7.89 -3.33
N ASP A 60 7.53 -7.47 -4.25
CA ASP A 60 8.40 -6.32 -4.05
C ASP A 60 7.64 -4.99 -4.14
N GLY A 61 6.44 -5.03 -4.69
CA GLY A 61 5.54 -3.91 -4.88
C GLY A 61 5.67 -3.26 -6.25
N GLN A 62 4.54 -2.82 -6.74
CA GLN A 62 4.41 -1.90 -7.88
C GLN A 62 3.06 -1.21 -7.78
N GLY A 63 2.96 0.01 -8.27
CA GLY A 63 1.68 0.72 -8.31
C GLY A 63 1.25 1.27 -6.94
N LEU A 64 0.04 0.93 -6.51
CA LEU A 64 -0.56 1.40 -5.26
C LEU A 64 -0.99 0.21 -4.39
N PRO A 65 -0.06 -0.67 -3.96
CA PRO A 65 -0.43 -1.75 -3.05
C PRO A 65 -0.77 -1.23 -1.66
N GLU A 66 -1.53 -2.03 -0.94
CA GLU A 66 -1.89 -1.79 0.45
C GLU A 66 -1.63 -3.06 1.27
N ALA A 67 -1.30 -2.91 2.54
CA ALA A 67 -0.93 -4.03 3.39
C ALA A 67 -1.60 -3.99 4.76
N PHE A 68 -1.97 -5.16 5.28
CA PHE A 68 -2.22 -5.37 6.70
C PHE A 68 -0.96 -5.97 7.33
N PHE A 69 -0.29 -5.19 8.16
CA PHE A 69 0.98 -5.55 8.80
C PHE A 69 0.78 -6.08 10.23
N SER A 70 -0.28 -6.83 10.45
CA SER A 70 -0.62 -7.48 11.73
C SER A 70 -1.19 -8.88 11.48
N PRO A 71 -0.34 -9.89 11.16
CA PRO A 71 -0.81 -11.26 11.01
C PRO A 71 -1.49 -11.76 12.28
N LEU A 72 -2.60 -12.50 12.12
CA LEU A 72 -3.37 -13.08 13.21
C LEU A 72 -2.92 -14.52 13.47
N GLY A 73 -2.78 -14.88 14.74
CA GLY A 73 -2.34 -16.22 15.17
C GLY A 73 -1.19 -16.18 16.15
N ALA A 74 -0.06 -15.62 15.79
CA ALA A 74 1.11 -15.40 16.63
C ALA A 74 1.93 -14.22 16.11
N ASP A 75 2.84 -13.72 16.91
CA ASP A 75 3.86 -12.76 16.44
C ASP A 75 4.79 -13.46 15.44
N PRO A 76 4.85 -13.02 14.18
CA PRO A 76 5.71 -13.65 13.17
C PRO A 76 7.19 -13.67 13.55
N ALA A 77 7.67 -12.66 14.30
CA ALA A 77 9.06 -12.56 14.72
C ALA A 77 9.44 -13.58 15.79
N ALA A 78 8.45 -14.04 16.58
CA ALA A 78 8.63 -15.00 17.67
C ALA A 78 8.08 -16.40 17.33
N ALA A 79 7.34 -16.53 16.23
CA ALA A 79 6.69 -17.78 15.86
C ALA A 79 7.72 -18.82 15.36
N PRO A 80 7.65 -20.09 15.82
CA PRO A 80 8.45 -21.17 15.25
C PRO A 80 8.21 -21.32 13.74
N ASP A 81 9.23 -21.86 13.06
CA ASP A 81 9.09 -22.24 11.67
C ASP A 81 7.89 -23.15 11.43
N GLY A 82 7.19 -22.88 10.35
CA GLY A 82 6.03 -23.64 9.98
C GLY A 82 4.74 -23.26 10.70
N THR A 83 4.76 -22.24 11.58
CA THR A 83 3.54 -21.71 12.19
C THR A 83 2.63 -21.14 11.11
N VAL A 84 1.34 -21.50 11.18
CA VAL A 84 0.32 -20.96 10.28
C VAL A 84 -0.26 -19.69 10.89
N LEU A 85 -0.33 -18.63 10.08
CA LEU A 85 -0.89 -17.33 10.45
C LEU A 85 -1.93 -16.92 9.40
N MET A 86 -2.87 -16.05 9.77
CA MET A 86 -3.78 -15.42 8.83
C MET A 86 -3.36 -13.97 8.59
N VAL A 87 -3.16 -13.59 7.32
CA VAL A 87 -2.99 -12.20 6.90
C VAL A 87 -4.28 -11.68 6.29
N ILE A 88 -4.77 -10.57 6.81
CA ILE A 88 -6.02 -9.96 6.35
C ILE A 88 -5.89 -9.57 4.88
N GLY A 89 -6.86 -9.99 4.06
CA GLY A 89 -6.89 -9.74 2.62
C GLY A 89 -5.87 -10.53 1.79
N VAL A 90 -5.11 -11.44 2.40
CA VAL A 90 -4.20 -12.37 1.73
C VAL A 90 -4.68 -13.81 1.88
N GLY A 91 -4.80 -14.29 3.11
CA GLY A 91 -5.17 -15.67 3.41
C GLY A 91 -4.29 -16.30 4.48
N LEU A 92 -4.11 -17.63 4.42
CA LEU A 92 -3.24 -18.36 5.33
C LEU A 92 -1.81 -18.40 4.78
N ILE A 93 -0.86 -18.08 5.65
CA ILE A 93 0.56 -18.07 5.35
C ILE A 93 1.31 -18.97 6.31
N LYS A 94 2.52 -19.34 5.96
CA LYS A 94 3.39 -20.15 6.80
C LYS A 94 4.68 -19.37 7.10
N THR A 95 5.07 -19.31 8.37
CA THR A 95 6.35 -18.70 8.75
C THR A 95 7.51 -19.47 8.15
N PRO A 96 8.47 -18.81 7.46
CA PRO A 96 9.65 -19.47 6.91
C PRO A 96 10.71 -19.72 7.97
N ALA A 97 11.65 -20.62 7.66
CA ALA A 97 12.92 -20.73 8.34
C ALA A 97 13.80 -19.52 7.99
N GLY A 98 14.18 -18.69 8.95
CA GLY A 98 15.11 -17.58 8.75
C GLY A 98 14.49 -16.19 8.66
N PRO A 99 15.25 -15.17 8.23
CA PRO A 99 14.77 -13.79 8.27
C PRO A 99 13.58 -13.58 7.33
N LEU A 100 12.59 -12.92 7.89
CA LEU A 100 11.31 -12.55 7.29
C LEU A 100 11.49 -11.86 5.93
N ARG A 101 11.21 -12.56 4.85
CA ARG A 101 10.90 -11.84 3.60
C ARG A 101 9.77 -12.57 2.93
N ASP A 102 9.25 -13.20 2.41
CA ASP A 102 8.12 -13.71 1.67
C ASP A 102 7.59 -14.99 2.31
N PHE A 103 6.60 -14.83 3.18
CA PHE A 103 5.93 -16.01 3.73
C PHE A 103 5.23 -16.78 2.63
N PRO A 104 5.46 -18.10 2.50
CA PRO A 104 4.67 -18.90 1.58
C PRO A 104 3.18 -18.79 1.87
N VAL A 105 2.39 -18.44 0.87
CA VAL A 105 0.93 -18.44 0.98
C VAL A 105 0.48 -19.90 0.82
N LEU A 106 -0.18 -20.42 1.86
CA LEU A 106 -0.76 -21.78 1.87
C LEU A 106 -2.11 -21.81 1.17
N GLU A 107 -2.92 -20.79 1.45
CA GLU A 107 -4.25 -20.64 0.89
C GLU A 107 -4.59 -19.16 0.78
N PHE A 108 -4.83 -18.69 -0.44
CA PHE A 108 -5.34 -17.36 -0.66
C PHE A 108 -6.80 -17.24 -0.25
N CYS A 109 -7.19 -16.10 0.33
CA CYS A 109 -8.60 -15.82 0.59
C CYS A 109 -9.39 -15.75 -0.72
N LYS A 110 -10.65 -16.14 -0.67
CA LYS A 110 -11.55 -16.16 -1.83
C LYS A 110 -12.27 -14.83 -1.93
N TRP A 111 -12.14 -14.17 -3.07
CA TRP A 111 -12.77 -12.89 -3.33
C TRP A 111 -14.02 -13.04 -4.21
N GLY A 112 -15.15 -12.50 -3.73
CA GLY A 112 -16.26 -12.12 -4.59
C GLY A 112 -15.96 -10.80 -5.27
N MET A 113 -16.30 -10.64 -6.57
CA MET A 113 -16.00 -9.44 -7.34
C MET A 113 -17.22 -8.92 -8.05
N THR A 114 -17.44 -7.61 -8.00
CA THR A 114 -18.46 -6.90 -8.77
C THR A 114 -17.81 -5.72 -9.47
N GLN A 115 -18.02 -5.58 -10.77
CA GLN A 115 -17.51 -4.48 -11.57
C GLN A 115 -18.66 -3.69 -12.20
N ALA A 116 -18.57 -2.36 -12.13
CA ALA A 116 -19.42 -1.41 -12.77
C ALA A 116 -18.57 -0.33 -13.47
N PRO A 117 -19.12 0.52 -14.34
CA PRO A 117 -18.38 1.63 -14.92
C PRO A 117 -17.72 2.50 -13.82
N GLY A 118 -16.40 2.66 -13.90
CA GLY A 118 -15.60 3.42 -12.93
C GLY A 118 -15.49 2.80 -11.53
N LYS A 119 -15.98 1.58 -11.29
CA LYS A 119 -15.99 0.98 -9.95
C LYS A 119 -15.71 -0.51 -9.97
N VAL A 120 -14.85 -0.96 -9.03
CA VAL A 120 -14.67 -2.37 -8.69
C VAL A 120 -14.90 -2.54 -7.19
N ILE A 121 -15.66 -3.56 -6.81
CA ILE A 121 -15.88 -3.99 -5.44
C ILE A 121 -15.34 -5.42 -5.31
N MET A 122 -14.56 -5.67 -4.27
CA MET A 122 -14.04 -6.98 -3.91
C MET A 122 -14.35 -7.27 -2.45
N GLU A 123 -14.93 -8.44 -2.17
CA GLU A 123 -15.37 -8.84 -0.83
C GLU A 123 -14.84 -10.23 -0.50
N THR A 124 -14.40 -10.43 0.74
CA THR A 124 -13.94 -11.72 1.25
C THR A 124 -14.29 -11.88 2.72
N CYS A 125 -14.58 -13.11 3.12
CA CYS A 125 -14.71 -13.51 4.51
C CYS A 125 -13.52 -14.38 4.87
N GLN A 126 -12.88 -14.12 6.00
CA GLN A 126 -11.75 -14.91 6.50
C GLN A 126 -12.02 -15.39 7.94
N ALA A 127 -11.60 -16.61 8.26
CA ALA A 127 -11.70 -17.16 9.61
C ALA A 127 -10.48 -18.01 9.94
N PHE A 128 -9.94 -17.85 11.16
CA PHE A 128 -8.80 -18.59 11.65
C PHE A 128 -8.72 -18.56 13.17
N GLN A 129 -8.70 -19.70 13.83
CA GLN A 129 -8.47 -19.86 15.28
C GLN A 129 -9.31 -18.91 16.18
N GLY A 130 -10.58 -18.67 15.83
CA GLY A 130 -11.50 -17.81 16.57
C GLY A 130 -11.49 -16.34 16.15
N TRP A 131 -10.57 -15.90 15.30
CA TRP A 131 -10.73 -14.67 14.52
C TRP A 131 -11.62 -14.95 13.32
N ALA A 132 -12.50 -14.03 13.02
CA ALA A 132 -13.27 -14.01 11.78
C ALA A 132 -13.57 -12.57 11.39
N LEU A 133 -13.55 -12.29 10.09
CA LEU A 133 -13.77 -10.94 9.56
C LEU A 133 -14.41 -10.97 8.18
N ASP A 134 -15.17 -9.94 7.89
CA ASP A 134 -15.59 -9.58 6.54
C ASP A 134 -14.79 -8.36 6.09
N LEU A 135 -14.17 -8.46 4.92
CA LEU A 135 -13.38 -7.40 4.32
C LEU A 135 -13.96 -7.02 2.97
N LYS A 136 -14.24 -5.73 2.79
CA LYS A 136 -14.67 -5.14 1.53
C LYS A 136 -13.69 -4.08 1.07
N ARG A 137 -13.31 -4.16 -0.19
CA ARG A 137 -12.44 -3.21 -0.88
C ARG A 137 -13.20 -2.59 -2.04
N GLU A 138 -13.19 -1.26 -2.15
CA GLU A 138 -13.78 -0.56 -3.28
C GLU A 138 -12.75 0.34 -3.94
N LEU A 139 -12.64 0.22 -5.26
CA LEU A 139 -11.89 1.16 -6.10
C LEU A 139 -12.88 1.95 -6.93
N ILE A 140 -12.78 3.28 -6.88
CA ILE A 140 -13.65 4.20 -7.61
C ILE A 140 -12.78 5.15 -8.41
N LEU A 141 -12.99 5.19 -9.73
CA LEU A 141 -12.31 6.08 -10.66
C LEU A 141 -13.27 7.13 -11.17
N GLU A 142 -13.05 8.37 -10.80
CA GLU A 142 -13.83 9.54 -11.25
C GLU A 142 -12.88 10.60 -11.81
N ASN A 143 -13.01 10.92 -13.09
CA ASN A 143 -12.11 11.83 -13.81
C ASN A 143 -10.63 11.41 -13.63
N ARG A 144 -9.83 12.21 -12.92
CA ARG A 144 -8.41 11.91 -12.62
C ARG A 144 -8.21 11.45 -11.17
N THR A 145 -9.28 11.16 -10.45
CA THR A 145 -9.26 10.78 -9.04
C THR A 145 -9.54 9.28 -8.91
N LEU A 146 -8.62 8.57 -8.26
CA LEU A 146 -8.80 7.18 -7.84
C LEU A 146 -8.94 7.12 -6.32
N SER A 147 -10.07 6.62 -5.85
CA SER A 147 -10.32 6.36 -4.42
C SER A 147 -10.24 4.87 -4.13
N SER A 148 -9.50 4.51 -3.08
CA SER A 148 -9.44 3.16 -2.51
C SER A 148 -10.06 3.18 -1.12
N LEU A 149 -11.18 2.47 -0.96
CA LEU A 149 -11.92 2.36 0.30
C LEU A 149 -11.77 0.96 0.86
N THR A 150 -11.55 0.90 2.16
CA THR A 150 -11.50 -0.34 2.94
C THR A 150 -12.57 -0.31 4.00
N HIS A 151 -13.40 -1.34 4.04
CA HIS A 151 -14.34 -1.61 5.13
C HIS A 151 -14.05 -3.00 5.70
N ILE A 152 -13.99 -3.11 7.02
CA ILE A 152 -13.75 -4.37 7.73
C ILE A 152 -14.70 -4.49 8.90
N ALA A 153 -15.30 -5.67 9.09
CA ALA A 153 -16.12 -6.03 10.23
C ALA A 153 -15.54 -7.23 10.96
N ASN A 154 -15.47 -7.16 12.29
CA ASN A 154 -15.08 -8.29 13.12
C ASN A 154 -16.29 -9.17 13.37
N THR A 155 -16.35 -10.33 12.74
CA THR A 155 -17.42 -11.33 12.89
C THR A 155 -17.01 -12.51 13.79
N GLY A 156 -15.80 -12.44 14.39
CA GLY A 156 -15.20 -13.49 15.20
C GLY A 156 -15.46 -13.35 16.70
N GLN A 157 -14.68 -14.13 17.46
CA GLN A 157 -14.74 -14.21 18.92
C GLN A 157 -13.51 -13.56 19.60
N LYS A 158 -12.63 -12.95 18.82
CA LYS A 158 -11.40 -12.28 19.30
C LYS A 158 -11.31 -10.89 18.71
N GLU A 159 -10.70 -9.97 19.46
CA GLU A 159 -10.35 -8.66 18.95
C GLU A 159 -9.35 -8.77 17.81
N ILE A 160 -9.49 -7.90 16.81
CA ILE A 160 -8.60 -7.86 15.63
C ILE A 160 -7.72 -6.62 15.72
N PRO A 161 -6.42 -6.77 15.96
CA PRO A 161 -5.48 -5.67 15.83
C PRO A 161 -5.29 -5.34 14.35
N ILE A 162 -5.64 -4.13 13.98
CA ILE A 162 -5.44 -3.60 12.62
C ILE A 162 -4.20 -2.71 12.63
N ARG A 163 -3.24 -3.04 11.77
CA ARG A 163 -2.13 -2.19 11.37
C ARG A 163 -2.08 -2.22 9.86
N TRP A 164 -2.62 -1.19 9.25
CA TRP A 164 -2.75 -1.09 7.78
C TRP A 164 -2.00 0.11 7.25
N PHE A 165 -1.46 0.01 6.04
CA PHE A 165 -0.84 1.13 5.33
C PHE A 165 -0.92 0.97 3.81
N PRO A 166 -1.06 2.08 3.05
CA PRO A 166 -0.82 2.11 1.62
C PRO A 166 0.68 2.29 1.36
N HIS A 167 1.17 1.68 0.29
CA HIS A 167 2.55 1.76 -0.14
C HIS A 167 2.65 2.21 -1.61
N PRO A 168 2.25 3.47 -1.92
CA PRO A 168 2.25 3.96 -3.30
C PRO A 168 3.67 4.09 -3.82
N PHE A 169 3.94 3.59 -5.03
CA PHE A 169 5.24 3.67 -5.69
C PHE A 169 5.22 4.69 -6.80
N TYR A 170 5.85 5.84 -6.55
CA TYR A 170 5.97 6.92 -7.53
C TYR A 170 7.33 6.91 -8.22
N PRO A 171 7.39 7.25 -9.53
CA PRO A 171 8.66 7.38 -10.23
C PRO A 171 9.48 8.55 -9.68
N TRP A 172 10.80 8.45 -9.80
CA TRP A 172 11.71 9.51 -9.41
C TRP A 172 11.41 10.84 -10.09
N TYR A 173 11.51 11.91 -9.31
CA TYR A 173 11.49 13.27 -9.82
C TYR A 173 12.94 13.76 -10.03
N PRO A 174 13.28 14.39 -11.17
CA PRO A 174 14.68 14.68 -11.53
C PRO A 174 15.48 15.50 -10.53
N SER A 175 14.85 16.40 -9.75
CA SER A 175 15.53 17.18 -8.70
C SER A 175 15.73 16.38 -7.40
N GLY A 176 15.21 15.16 -7.30
CA GLY A 176 15.17 14.39 -6.06
C GLY A 176 14.09 14.84 -5.06
N GLU A 177 13.34 15.92 -5.32
CA GLU A 177 12.19 16.27 -4.48
C GLU A 177 11.13 15.18 -4.55
N CYS A 178 10.66 14.72 -3.38
CA CYS A 178 9.70 13.63 -3.28
C CYS A 178 8.32 14.16 -2.92
N CYS A 179 8.08 14.41 -1.64
CA CYS A 179 6.76 14.76 -1.16
C CYS A 179 6.79 15.87 -0.11
N LYS A 180 5.62 16.48 0.10
CA LYS A 180 5.35 17.44 1.17
C LYS A 180 4.04 17.07 1.85
N PHE A 181 3.99 17.21 3.16
CA PHE A 181 2.82 16.94 3.98
C PHE A 181 2.10 18.23 4.38
N ASN A 182 0.82 18.15 4.69
CA ASN A 182 0.02 19.29 5.19
C ASN A 182 0.34 19.69 6.64
N PHE A 183 1.34 19.06 7.27
CA PHE A 183 1.85 19.36 8.59
C PHE A 183 3.39 19.27 8.60
N PRO A 184 4.06 19.91 9.56
CA PRO A 184 5.51 19.83 9.68
C PRO A 184 5.95 18.41 10.04
N VAL A 185 6.97 17.92 9.35
CA VAL A 185 7.68 16.67 9.66
C VAL A 185 9.13 16.96 10.00
N ARG A 186 9.74 16.07 10.77
CA ARG A 186 11.17 16.09 11.11
C ARG A 186 11.73 14.68 11.02
N PHE A 187 13.03 14.58 10.88
CA PHE A 187 13.79 13.33 10.99
C PHE A 187 15.26 13.68 11.26
N PRO A 188 16.02 12.78 11.92
CA PRO A 188 17.45 12.97 12.15
C PRO A 188 18.21 12.99 10.82
N ASP A 189 19.42 13.55 10.82
CA ASP A 189 20.32 13.46 9.67
C ASP A 189 20.57 11.98 9.32
N ASN A 190 20.47 11.68 8.04
CA ASN A 190 20.54 10.32 7.52
C ASN A 190 21.13 10.35 6.10
N PRO A 191 21.64 9.23 5.56
CA PRO A 191 22.26 9.21 4.24
C PRO A 191 21.27 9.39 3.08
N GLY A 192 19.97 9.14 3.30
CA GLY A 192 18.97 9.09 2.21
C GLY A 192 18.25 10.40 1.93
N TYR A 193 17.90 11.15 2.97
CA TYR A 193 16.94 12.25 2.83
C TYR A 193 17.39 13.55 3.48
N THR A 194 16.87 14.66 2.97
CA THR A 194 16.91 15.98 3.60
C THR A 194 15.55 16.67 3.50
N LEU A 195 15.29 17.63 4.39
CA LEU A 195 14.11 18.47 4.33
C LEU A 195 14.50 19.82 3.73
N ARG A 196 13.78 20.26 2.69
CA ARG A 196 13.99 21.56 2.04
C ARG A 196 13.25 22.67 2.79
N ASP A 197 13.70 23.91 2.62
CA ASP A 197 13.05 25.10 3.22
C ASP A 197 11.59 25.27 2.78
N ASN A 198 11.24 24.79 1.56
CA ASN A 198 9.87 24.78 1.05
C ASN A 198 8.99 23.66 1.64
N GLY A 199 9.54 22.85 2.53
CA GLY A 199 8.88 21.74 3.22
C GLY A 199 8.81 20.42 2.45
N PHE A 200 9.42 20.34 1.26
CA PHE A 200 9.54 19.05 0.56
C PHE A 200 10.64 18.18 1.16
N VAL A 201 10.34 16.90 1.33
CA VAL A 201 11.35 15.85 1.52
C VAL A 201 12.09 15.67 0.20
N GLN A 202 13.41 15.62 0.25
CA GLN A 202 14.26 15.42 -0.92
C GLN A 202 15.19 14.25 -0.69
N MET A 203 15.32 13.38 -1.70
CA MET A 203 16.34 12.34 -1.75
C MET A 203 17.71 12.99 -1.99
N LYS A 204 18.70 12.63 -1.16
CA LYS A 204 20.11 13.02 -1.40
C LYS A 204 20.61 12.24 -2.62
N LEU A 205 21.22 12.91 -3.59
CA LEU A 205 21.65 12.29 -4.84
C LEU A 205 23.07 11.72 -4.79
N ASP A 206 23.79 11.95 -3.71
CA ASP A 206 25.14 11.44 -3.45
C ASP A 206 25.21 10.86 -2.03
N PRO A 207 25.57 9.59 -1.85
CA PRO A 207 25.93 8.59 -2.86
C PRO A 207 24.74 8.12 -3.72
N PRO A 208 25.00 7.50 -4.88
CA PRO A 208 23.94 7.02 -5.76
C PRO A 208 23.07 5.96 -5.07
N TRP A 209 21.78 6.03 -5.33
CA TRP A 209 20.80 5.10 -4.79
C TRP A 209 20.91 3.74 -5.43
N ASP A 210 20.86 2.69 -4.64
CA ASP A 210 20.81 1.30 -5.10
C ASP A 210 19.40 0.70 -4.98
N ARG A 211 19.24 -0.59 -5.30
CA ARG A 211 17.95 -1.30 -5.20
C ARG A 211 17.47 -1.48 -3.77
N ARG A 212 18.34 -1.47 -2.75
CA ARG A 212 17.96 -1.63 -1.34
C ARG A 212 17.21 -0.41 -0.82
N GLY A 213 17.62 0.76 -1.31
CA GLY A 213 17.00 2.03 -0.94
C GLY A 213 17.30 2.45 0.51
N HIS A 214 16.57 3.48 0.92
CA HIS A 214 16.67 4.05 2.26
C HIS A 214 15.28 4.18 2.88
N PHE A 215 15.17 3.70 4.12
CA PHE A 215 14.01 3.86 4.97
C PHE A 215 14.25 5.00 5.95
N GLN A 216 13.24 5.84 6.19
CA GLN A 216 13.29 6.89 7.20
C GLN A 216 11.94 7.03 7.91
N MET A 217 11.93 6.90 9.23
CA MET A 217 10.78 7.22 10.05
C MET A 217 10.64 8.73 10.19
N LEU A 218 9.43 9.26 9.98
CA LEU A 218 9.14 10.67 10.17
C LEU A 218 8.63 10.92 11.59
N GLU A 219 9.07 12.04 12.17
CA GLU A 219 8.58 12.58 13.43
C GLU A 219 7.60 13.72 13.14
N PHE A 220 6.43 13.70 13.74
CA PHE A 220 5.40 14.72 13.58
C PHE A 220 4.42 14.72 14.76
N THR A 221 3.74 15.84 14.94
CA THR A 221 2.54 15.89 15.80
C THR A 221 1.37 15.32 15.01
N ARG A 222 0.63 14.40 15.58
CA ARG A 222 -0.48 13.72 14.91
C ARG A 222 -1.49 14.75 14.36
N PRO A 223 -1.72 14.77 13.03
CA PRO A 223 -2.67 15.68 12.40
C PRO A 223 -4.10 15.17 12.54
N GLU A 224 -5.09 15.98 12.19
CA GLU A 224 -6.47 15.52 12.04
C GLU A 224 -6.67 14.67 10.78
N LYS A 225 -6.01 15.07 9.68
CA LYS A 225 -6.06 14.41 8.36
C LYS A 225 -4.70 14.48 7.69
N LEU A 226 -4.42 13.54 6.83
CA LEU A 226 -3.22 13.53 6.01
C LEU A 226 -3.56 13.95 4.58
N LEU A 227 -2.83 14.98 4.10
CA LEU A 227 -2.68 15.31 2.68
C LEU A 227 -1.19 15.27 2.32
N VAL A 228 -0.86 14.56 1.27
CA VAL A 228 0.49 14.47 0.71
C VAL A 228 0.49 15.05 -0.69
N LEU A 229 1.40 15.99 -0.96
CA LEU A 229 1.72 16.45 -2.31
C LEU A 229 2.98 15.75 -2.78
N GLN A 230 2.86 14.84 -3.74
CA GLN A 230 3.94 14.04 -4.30
C GLN A 230 4.42 14.64 -5.62
N LYS A 231 5.71 14.90 -5.75
CA LYS A 231 6.33 15.29 -7.03
C LYS A 231 6.27 14.13 -8.02
N HIS A 232 5.91 14.45 -9.27
CA HIS A 232 5.78 13.46 -10.32
C HIS A 232 6.37 13.95 -11.65
N PRO A 233 7.26 13.18 -12.34
CA PRO A 233 7.99 13.67 -13.51
C PRO A 233 7.12 14.00 -14.73
N LYS A 234 5.95 13.35 -14.87
CA LYS A 234 5.02 13.57 -15.96
C LYS A 234 3.86 14.50 -15.60
N LEU A 235 3.38 14.44 -14.36
CA LEU A 235 2.19 15.18 -13.91
C LEU A 235 2.52 16.46 -13.14
N GLY A 236 3.79 16.65 -12.79
CA GLY A 236 4.23 17.73 -11.90
C GLY A 236 3.95 17.42 -10.44
N LEU A 237 2.69 17.28 -10.05
CA LEU A 237 2.24 16.92 -8.70
C LEU A 237 1.09 15.90 -8.77
N VAL A 238 1.07 15.02 -7.78
CA VAL A 238 -0.05 14.14 -7.44
C VAL A 238 -0.42 14.45 -5.99
N ALA A 239 -1.71 14.54 -5.68
CA ALA A 239 -2.18 14.65 -4.31
C ALA A 239 -2.67 13.29 -3.79
N ALA A 240 -2.37 12.97 -2.53
CA ALA A 240 -2.94 11.82 -1.85
C ALA A 240 -3.57 12.26 -0.53
N THR A 241 -4.84 11.90 -0.31
CA THR A 241 -5.59 12.27 0.89
C THR A 241 -6.06 11.02 1.62
N CYS A 242 -5.72 10.90 2.91
CA CYS A 242 -6.22 9.82 3.77
C CYS A 242 -7.38 10.32 4.64
N SER A 243 -8.41 9.49 4.81
CA SER A 243 -9.55 9.78 5.70
C SER A 243 -9.21 9.64 7.19
N PHE A 244 -7.97 9.26 7.52
CA PHE A 244 -7.48 9.00 8.87
C PHE A 244 -6.22 9.81 9.18
N ALA A 245 -5.93 9.96 10.48
CA ALA A 245 -4.67 10.48 10.95
C ALA A 245 -3.67 9.33 11.12
N PRO A 246 -2.46 9.37 10.52
CA PRO A 246 -1.49 8.31 10.67
C PRO A 246 -1.02 8.17 12.12
N ALA A 247 -0.86 6.93 12.59
CA ALA A 247 -0.25 6.63 13.89
C ALA A 247 1.26 6.91 13.85
N PHE A 248 1.90 6.50 12.78
CA PHE A 248 3.28 6.81 12.40
C PHE A 248 3.41 6.74 10.88
N MET A 249 4.48 7.28 10.33
CA MET A 249 4.64 7.38 8.89
C MET A 249 6.12 7.29 8.49
N PRO A 250 6.59 6.15 8.00
CA PRO A 250 7.87 6.08 7.31
C PRO A 250 7.76 6.57 5.86
N ILE A 251 8.91 6.89 5.32
CA ILE A 251 9.16 7.02 3.88
C ILE A 251 10.23 6.03 3.47
N TRP A 252 10.12 5.55 2.26
CA TRP A 252 11.10 4.66 1.65
C TRP A 252 11.29 5.01 0.17
N GLY A 253 12.48 4.79 -0.33
CA GLY A 253 12.77 4.92 -1.75
C GLY A 253 14.03 4.19 -2.14
N ASN A 254 14.17 3.88 -3.42
CA ASN A 254 15.37 3.27 -4.01
C ASN A 254 15.72 3.96 -5.34
N CYS A 255 16.59 3.36 -6.16
CA CYS A 255 16.97 3.93 -7.47
C CYS A 255 15.81 4.06 -8.48
N ASN A 256 14.66 3.46 -8.26
CA ASN A 256 13.53 3.43 -9.21
C ASN A 256 12.31 4.19 -8.70
N THR A 257 12.13 4.32 -7.40
CA THR A 257 10.86 4.76 -6.83
C THR A 257 11.00 5.42 -5.47
N PHE A 258 9.96 6.16 -5.10
CA PHE A 258 9.75 6.71 -3.76
C PHE A 258 8.34 6.39 -3.28
N SER A 259 8.19 6.16 -1.97
CA SER A 259 6.93 5.89 -1.29
C SER A 259 6.84 6.61 0.05
N PHE A 260 5.63 6.99 0.43
CA PHE A 260 5.25 7.36 1.80
C PHE A 260 4.26 6.30 2.32
N GLU A 261 4.37 5.96 3.60
CA GLU A 261 3.65 4.81 4.17
C GLU A 261 2.91 5.24 5.45
N PRO A 262 1.74 5.92 5.38
CA PRO A 262 0.97 6.31 6.55
C PRO A 262 0.29 5.10 7.19
N PHE A 263 0.72 4.72 8.38
CA PHE A 263 0.14 3.61 9.12
C PHE A 263 -1.15 4.01 9.85
N TYR A 264 -2.20 3.25 9.62
CA TYR A 264 -3.46 3.32 10.34
C TYR A 264 -3.52 2.17 11.35
N GLU A 265 -3.71 2.51 12.63
CA GLU A 265 -3.78 1.54 13.71
C GLU A 265 -5.08 1.68 14.51
N LEU A 266 -5.73 0.56 14.74
CA LEU A 266 -6.86 0.42 15.65
C LEU A 266 -6.99 -1.04 16.12
N THR A 267 -7.72 -1.24 17.21
CA THR A 267 -8.20 -2.57 17.62
C THR A 267 -9.69 -2.65 17.39
N LEU A 268 -10.12 -3.62 16.60
CA LEU A 268 -11.53 -3.85 16.27
C LEU A 268 -12.12 -4.87 17.23
N GLY A 269 -12.94 -4.42 18.17
CA GLY A 269 -13.65 -5.28 19.12
C GLY A 269 -14.67 -6.19 18.44
N LEU A 270 -15.25 -7.11 19.20
CA LEU A 270 -16.25 -8.06 18.70
C LEU A 270 -17.49 -7.33 18.18
N GLY A 271 -17.93 -7.69 16.97
CA GLY A 271 -19.09 -7.09 16.31
C GLY A 271 -18.89 -5.65 15.86
N GLN A 272 -17.69 -5.09 16.01
CA GLN A 272 -17.36 -3.75 15.54
C GLN A 272 -16.94 -3.77 14.07
N GLU A 273 -17.10 -2.62 13.43
CA GLU A 273 -16.67 -2.37 12.06
C GLU A 273 -15.89 -1.06 11.97
N ALA A 274 -15.05 -0.93 10.97
CA ALA A 274 -14.31 0.27 10.65
C ALA A 274 -14.20 0.48 9.14
N GLN A 275 -14.11 1.75 8.74
CA GLN A 275 -13.93 2.15 7.35
C GLN A 275 -12.90 3.26 7.26
N TRP A 276 -12.05 3.19 6.23
CA TRP A 276 -11.10 4.26 5.87
C TRP A 276 -10.85 4.26 4.37
N SER A 277 -10.18 5.31 3.91
CA SER A 277 -9.85 5.47 2.49
C SER A 277 -8.55 6.22 2.29
N ILE A 278 -7.97 6.00 1.12
CA ILE A 278 -6.99 6.88 0.50
C ILE A 278 -7.46 7.25 -0.90
N THR A 279 -7.36 8.53 -1.24
CA THR A 279 -7.75 9.08 -2.54
C THR A 279 -6.52 9.70 -3.20
N TYR A 280 -6.32 9.40 -4.47
CA TYR A 280 -5.22 9.89 -5.29
C TYR A 280 -5.76 10.75 -6.43
N ASP A 281 -5.28 12.00 -6.54
CA ASP A 281 -5.59 12.95 -7.61
C ASP A 281 -4.36 13.09 -8.52
N PHE A 282 -4.50 12.59 -9.76
CA PHE A 282 -3.43 12.51 -10.76
C PHE A 282 -3.48 13.65 -11.77
#